data_d444df57ba50dbbd15753be77c06cd37
#
_entry.id   d444df57ba50dbbd15753be77c06cd37
#
_cell.length_a   1.000
_cell.length_b   1.000
_cell.length_c   1.000
_cell.angle_alpha   90.00
_cell.angle_beta   90.00
_cell.angle_gamma   90.00
#
_symmetry.space_group_name_H-M   'P 1'
#
loop_
_entity.id
_entity.type
_entity.pdbx_description
1 polymer ?
#
loop_
_entity_poly.entity_id
_entity_poly.type
_entity_poly.pdbx_seq_one_letter_code
_entity_poly.pdbx_strand_id
1 'polypeptide(L)'
;MLLLWMEKISENTSLNYCKNRICYLGLFMSPIFYCKSKGVSMLKRYKWFIDYYKKSYIIAIIALIFDYAFKLILPYMIGNVADNIFNKNVTAENLKINLGICLVASVLCYVVSVVWNLNVFRGDDTIRYLVTTKLYDKYLKQSPEFFEKNSTGSLMGKATNDPYALGDFAGYGLMSLFDSTFYPILIVIVMIVTTDFRLTLLSVLPLPILVVVSNKIGNKLNTTFDESQKSFDKMNDQTLETVSGVRVVRANNLKDFQRKKFQDRADDLYEKNMATAKLIAWYGPIQKPIEVMTYVLAISYGTYLIRTGSITVGRLMSFMFYLNLLIWPMIGMGDFISVKKQADASMDRIQEVWDYKEDIVNKPDAIDLKENPTIEFRNLSFKYPTSKENVLSDINFLVTPGKTLGVLGKTGSGKTTLLKQFLRFYDVEDGEILLNDKNLTDYTIESVRERMGYVPQNHMIFSKTIGENIKLTNKDATDEELMEAIRMSDFEKDLDKLVNGADTLCGEKGISLSGGQKQRIALSRALIKNPDILIMDDCMSAVDGTTEKNILDNFRRIRSGKTNIIATHRISQVKDADEIIVLENGRIVERGNHDSLMKQDGWYKEQYLRQTVESAYEKECDE
;
A
#
# COMPACT_ATOMS: atom_id res chain seq x y z
N MET A 1 28.71 11.86 -7.16
CA MET A 1 29.85 11.86 -8.09
C MET A 1 30.37 10.45 -8.37
N LEU A 2 30.66 9.61 -7.38
CA LEU A 2 31.09 8.21 -7.57
C LEU A 2 30.00 7.35 -8.26
N LEU A 3 28.73 7.50 -7.90
CA LEU A 3 27.60 6.79 -8.54
C LEU A 3 27.39 7.22 -10.01
N LEU A 4 27.55 8.49 -10.32
CA LEU A 4 27.51 9.04 -11.69
C LEU A 4 28.74 8.65 -12.52
N TRP A 5 29.90 8.47 -11.85
CA TRP A 5 31.11 7.99 -12.49
C TRP A 5 31.05 6.50 -12.82
N MET A 6 30.42 5.72 -11.94
CA MET A 6 30.14 4.29 -12.19
C MET A 6 29.11 4.06 -13.33
N GLU A 7 28.15 4.95 -13.49
CA GLU A 7 27.17 4.91 -14.60
C GLU A 7 27.83 5.22 -15.95
N LYS A 8 28.78 6.18 -15.99
CA LYS A 8 29.55 6.50 -17.21
C LYS A 8 30.47 5.38 -17.68
N ILE A 9 30.96 4.56 -16.77
CA ILE A 9 31.75 3.36 -17.12
C ILE A 9 30.86 2.26 -17.71
N SER A 10 29.60 2.17 -17.28
CA SER A 10 28.62 1.18 -17.77
C SER A 10 28.10 1.49 -19.20
N GLU A 11 28.00 2.75 -19.56
CA GLU A 11 27.49 3.16 -20.88
C GLU A 11 28.54 3.13 -22.02
N ASN A 12 29.83 3.14 -21.68
CA ASN A 12 30.91 3.25 -22.68
C ASN A 12 31.67 1.94 -22.97
N THR A 13 31.25 0.80 -22.46
CA THR A 13 31.90 -0.48 -22.78
C THR A 13 31.01 -1.37 -23.64
N SER A 14 30.96 -1.03 -24.92
CA SER A 14 30.82 -2.03 -25.99
C SER A 14 32.13 -2.83 -26.06
N LEU A 15 32.30 -3.80 -25.17
CA LEU A 15 33.48 -4.65 -25.13
C LEU A 15 33.19 -6.06 -25.62
N ASN A 16 33.31 -6.20 -26.92
CA ASN A 16 33.61 -7.46 -27.61
C ASN A 16 35.11 -7.67 -27.83
N TYR A 17 35.97 -7.22 -26.92
CA TYR A 17 37.40 -7.51 -27.03
C TYR A 17 38.08 -7.41 -25.65
N CYS A 18 38.11 -8.51 -24.91
CA CYS A 18 39.16 -8.87 -23.95
C CYS A 18 38.82 -10.17 -23.21
N LYS A 19 38.88 -11.26 -23.95
CA LYS A 19 38.69 -12.61 -23.41
C LYS A 19 40.02 -13.25 -23.02
N ASN A 20 41.00 -12.68 -22.44
CA ASN A 20 42.14 -13.50 -21.96
C ASN A 20 43.23 -12.88 -21.08
N ARG A 21 43.08 -11.74 -20.38
CA ARG A 21 44.20 -11.33 -19.48
C ARG A 21 43.90 -10.50 -18.19
N ILE A 22 42.68 -10.30 -17.76
CA ILE A 22 42.41 -9.60 -16.50
C ILE A 22 41.33 -10.36 -15.70
N CYS A 23 41.62 -11.62 -15.34
CA CYS A 23 40.67 -12.46 -14.58
C CYS A 23 40.73 -12.28 -13.06
N TYR A 24 41.71 -11.64 -12.49
CA TYR A 24 41.90 -11.64 -11.02
C TYR A 24 41.36 -10.42 -10.27
N LEU A 25 41.23 -9.27 -10.93
CA LEU A 25 40.53 -8.11 -10.31
C LEU A 25 39.02 -8.07 -10.63
N GLY A 26 38.59 -8.79 -11.67
CA GLY A 26 37.19 -8.87 -12.07
C GLY A 26 36.31 -9.72 -11.15
N LEU A 27 36.90 -10.60 -10.34
CA LEU A 27 36.17 -11.48 -9.42
C LEU A 27 35.52 -10.73 -8.24
N PHE A 28 36.09 -9.61 -7.84
CA PHE A 28 35.51 -8.77 -6.77
C PHE A 28 34.43 -7.80 -7.24
N MET A 29 34.36 -7.48 -8.53
CA MET A 29 33.41 -6.51 -9.08
C MET A 29 32.29 -7.11 -9.95
N SER A 30 32.38 -8.39 -10.34
CA SER A 30 31.45 -8.99 -11.30
C SER A 30 30.00 -9.20 -10.82
N PRO A 31 29.68 -9.40 -9.54
CA PRO A 31 28.28 -9.55 -9.10
C PRO A 31 27.43 -8.27 -9.21
N ILE A 32 28.09 -7.09 -9.20
CA ILE A 32 27.38 -5.81 -9.23
C ILE A 32 26.82 -5.50 -10.63
N PHE A 33 27.41 -6.06 -11.68
CA PHE A 33 27.11 -5.72 -13.08
C PHE A 33 26.22 -6.71 -13.83
N TYR A 34 25.91 -7.90 -13.28
CA TYR A 34 25.19 -8.94 -14.02
C TYR A 34 23.76 -9.19 -13.53
N CYS A 35 23.02 -8.12 -13.28
CA CYS A 35 21.55 -8.23 -13.17
C CYS A 35 20.92 -7.47 -14.35
N LYS A 36 20.77 -8.17 -15.50
CA LYS A 36 19.97 -7.69 -16.63
C LYS A 36 18.50 -7.68 -16.23
N SER A 37 18.07 -6.64 -15.49
CA SER A 37 16.66 -6.31 -15.41
C SER A 37 16.28 -5.56 -16.69
N LYS A 38 15.23 -6.01 -17.35
CA LYS A 38 14.54 -5.25 -18.40
C LYS A 38 13.92 -4.03 -17.73
N GLY A 39 14.60 -2.89 -17.69
CA GLY A 39 14.03 -1.69 -17.10
C GLY A 39 15.09 -0.61 -16.83
N VAL A 40 14.64 0.60 -16.70
CA VAL A 40 15.41 1.77 -16.29
C VAL A 40 16.19 1.45 -15.00
N SER A 41 17.50 1.78 -14.95
CA SER A 41 18.35 1.57 -13.77
C SER A 41 17.62 2.05 -12.51
N MET A 42 17.64 1.26 -11.43
CA MET A 42 16.99 1.60 -10.16
C MET A 42 17.40 2.98 -9.66
N LEU A 43 18.66 3.35 -9.83
CA LEU A 43 19.19 4.69 -9.50
C LEU A 43 18.45 5.82 -10.22
N LYS A 44 17.99 5.61 -11.45
CA LYS A 44 17.16 6.61 -12.17
C LYS A 44 15.77 6.75 -11.55
N ARG A 45 15.18 5.65 -11.07
CA ARG A 45 13.87 5.67 -10.39
C ARG A 45 13.93 6.32 -9.01
N TYR A 46 15.05 6.16 -8.30
CA TYR A 46 15.29 6.81 -7.01
C TYR A 46 15.86 8.23 -7.11
N LYS A 47 16.18 8.70 -8.33
CA LYS A 47 16.84 9.99 -8.53
C LYS A 47 16.11 11.14 -7.84
N TRP A 48 14.79 11.19 -7.93
CA TRP A 48 13.98 12.23 -7.29
C TRP A 48 14.20 12.27 -5.76
N PHE A 49 14.32 11.11 -5.12
CA PHE A 49 14.57 11.04 -3.69
C PHE A 49 16.04 11.32 -3.35
N ILE A 50 16.96 10.81 -4.14
CA ILE A 50 18.40 11.10 -3.97
C ILE A 50 18.65 12.61 -4.11
N ASP A 51 18.04 13.29 -5.07
CA ASP A 51 18.15 14.74 -5.25
C ASP A 51 17.54 15.50 -4.07
N TYR A 52 16.42 15.03 -3.53
CA TYR A 52 15.78 15.59 -2.35
C TYR A 52 16.65 15.44 -1.09
N TYR A 53 17.22 14.25 -0.86
CA TYR A 53 17.92 13.88 0.38
C TYR A 53 19.47 13.93 0.27
N LYS A 54 20.01 14.47 -0.84
CA LYS A 54 21.43 14.41 -1.19
C LYS A 54 22.39 14.95 -0.12
N LYS A 55 22.03 16.03 0.58
CA LYS A 55 22.88 16.63 1.62
C LYS A 55 23.12 15.66 2.77
N SER A 56 22.06 15.03 3.28
CA SER A 56 22.15 14.05 4.37
C SER A 56 22.91 12.80 3.94
N TYR A 57 22.73 12.32 2.70
CA TYR A 57 23.52 11.19 2.18
C TYR A 57 24.99 11.53 2.03
N ILE A 58 25.35 12.73 1.60
CA ILE A 58 26.76 13.15 1.53
C ILE A 58 27.39 13.16 2.94
N ILE A 59 26.68 13.71 3.92
CA ILE A 59 27.12 13.71 5.32
C ILE A 59 27.28 12.27 5.84
N ALA A 60 26.30 11.41 5.57
CA ALA A 60 26.33 10.01 5.97
C ALA A 60 27.51 9.25 5.35
N ILE A 61 27.77 9.42 4.05
CA ILE A 61 28.88 8.76 3.35
C ILE A 61 30.24 9.24 3.88
N ILE A 62 30.40 10.55 4.09
CA ILE A 62 31.63 11.09 4.66
C ILE A 62 31.85 10.53 6.08
N ALA A 63 30.81 10.56 6.91
CA ALA A 63 30.85 10.00 8.25
C ALA A 63 31.17 8.50 8.23
N LEU A 64 30.57 7.72 7.33
CA LEU A 64 30.81 6.29 7.19
C LEU A 64 32.27 5.97 6.80
N ILE A 65 32.88 6.78 5.93
CA ILE A 65 34.29 6.63 5.57
C ILE A 65 35.20 6.86 6.79
N PHE A 66 34.91 7.88 7.61
CA PHE A 66 35.63 8.10 8.86
C PHE A 66 35.42 6.99 9.89
N ASP A 67 34.18 6.47 10.00
CA ASP A 67 33.85 5.33 10.85
C ASP A 67 34.72 4.11 10.53
N TYR A 68 34.82 3.77 9.23
CA TYR A 68 35.71 2.68 8.78
C TYR A 68 37.16 2.94 9.08
N ALA A 69 37.65 4.19 8.90
CA ALA A 69 39.02 4.54 9.20
C ALA A 69 39.33 4.36 10.69
N PHE A 70 38.44 4.85 11.58
CA PHE A 70 38.61 4.70 13.03
C PHE A 70 38.57 3.24 13.50
N LYS A 71 37.70 2.43 12.92
CA LYS A 71 37.61 0.99 13.21
C LYS A 71 38.93 0.25 12.90
N LEU A 72 39.70 0.69 11.91
CA LEU A 72 40.95 0.07 11.54
C LEU A 72 42.15 0.46 12.44
N ILE A 73 42.01 1.53 13.24
CA ILE A 73 43.08 1.96 14.19
C ILE A 73 43.23 0.94 15.33
N LEU A 74 42.14 0.40 15.84
CA LEU A 74 42.16 -0.50 17.02
C LEU A 74 42.99 -1.77 16.78
N PRO A 75 42.82 -2.55 15.68
CA PRO A 75 43.68 -3.69 15.37
C PRO A 75 45.18 -3.31 15.27
N TYR A 76 45.48 -2.16 14.66
CA TYR A 76 46.86 -1.69 14.54
C TYR A 76 47.51 -1.41 15.92
N MET A 77 46.77 -0.73 16.81
CA MET A 77 47.27 -0.43 18.16
C MET A 77 47.45 -1.69 19.00
N ILE A 78 46.56 -2.67 18.89
CA ILE A 78 46.71 -3.97 19.56
C ILE A 78 48.02 -4.64 19.14
N GLY A 79 48.32 -4.64 17.84
CA GLY A 79 49.58 -5.17 17.34
C GLY A 79 50.80 -4.44 17.89
N ASN A 80 50.79 -3.10 17.94
CA ASN A 80 51.86 -2.33 18.50
C ASN A 80 52.10 -2.62 20.00
N VAL A 81 51.01 -2.78 20.76
CA VAL A 81 51.11 -3.16 22.19
C VAL A 81 51.72 -4.56 22.31
N ALA A 82 51.31 -5.50 21.48
CA ALA A 82 51.85 -6.86 21.47
C ALA A 82 53.35 -6.87 21.13
N ASP A 83 53.78 -6.10 20.14
CA ASP A 83 55.21 -5.97 19.81
C ASP A 83 56.03 -5.37 20.93
N ASN A 84 55.50 -4.34 21.62
CA ASN A 84 56.18 -3.75 22.79
C ASN A 84 56.35 -4.77 23.94
N ILE A 85 55.34 -5.60 24.18
CA ILE A 85 55.39 -6.68 25.17
C ILE A 85 56.46 -7.73 24.79
N PHE A 86 56.44 -8.15 23.54
CA PHE A 86 57.34 -9.20 23.04
C PHE A 86 58.81 -8.76 23.08
N ASN A 87 59.07 -7.49 22.72
CA ASN A 87 60.41 -6.89 22.71
C ASN A 87 60.87 -6.42 24.10
N LYS A 88 60.08 -6.66 25.15
CA LYS A 88 60.35 -6.20 26.54
C LYS A 88 60.52 -4.68 26.66
N ASN A 89 59.97 -3.90 25.73
CA ASN A 89 60.05 -2.44 25.71
C ASN A 89 58.77 -1.78 26.26
N VAL A 90 58.12 -2.43 27.23
CA VAL A 90 56.87 -1.89 27.82
C VAL A 90 57.26 -0.82 28.81
N THR A 91 57.11 0.45 28.41
CA THR A 91 57.15 1.58 29.32
C THR A 91 55.72 2.02 29.65
N ALA A 92 55.52 2.47 30.90
CA ALA A 92 54.18 2.97 31.29
C ALA A 92 53.71 4.14 30.41
N GLU A 93 54.62 4.89 29.83
CA GLU A 93 54.32 6.00 28.91
C GLU A 93 53.81 5.50 27.56
N ASN A 94 54.51 4.52 26.94
CA ASN A 94 54.06 3.93 25.67
C ASN A 94 52.69 3.25 25.79
N LEU A 95 52.44 2.59 26.91
CA LEU A 95 51.14 1.95 27.19
C LEU A 95 50.03 3.01 27.33
N LYS A 96 50.29 4.10 28.08
CA LYS A 96 49.32 5.21 28.21
C LYS A 96 49.00 5.85 26.86
N ILE A 97 50.00 6.08 26.00
CA ILE A 97 49.81 6.66 24.68
C ILE A 97 48.95 5.73 23.81
N ASN A 98 49.28 4.44 23.73
CA ASN A 98 48.52 3.49 22.91
C ASN A 98 47.07 3.35 23.40
N LEU A 99 46.83 3.24 24.70
CA LEU A 99 45.51 3.21 25.30
C LEU A 99 44.75 4.53 25.08
N GLY A 100 45.43 5.65 25.17
CA GLY A 100 44.85 6.96 24.88
C GLY A 100 44.38 7.08 23.42
N ILE A 101 45.20 6.64 22.46
CA ILE A 101 44.82 6.60 21.05
C ILE A 101 43.61 5.69 20.82
N CYS A 102 43.59 4.49 21.42
CA CYS A 102 42.45 3.58 21.32
C CYS A 102 41.18 4.22 21.88
N LEU A 103 41.26 4.87 23.04
CA LEU A 103 40.11 5.53 23.66
C LEU A 103 39.58 6.67 22.81
N VAL A 104 40.45 7.55 22.31
CA VAL A 104 40.08 8.66 21.43
C VAL A 104 39.46 8.12 20.13
N ALA A 105 40.10 7.13 19.49
CA ALA A 105 39.57 6.51 18.26
C ALA A 105 38.20 5.87 18.49
N SER A 106 37.99 5.21 19.63
CA SER A 106 36.69 4.59 19.97
C SER A 106 35.60 5.65 20.20
N VAL A 107 35.91 6.74 20.88
CA VAL A 107 34.96 7.86 21.09
C VAL A 107 34.62 8.52 19.76
N LEU A 108 35.62 8.80 18.92
CA LEU A 108 35.38 9.36 17.58
C LEU A 108 34.57 8.43 16.70
N CYS A 109 34.89 7.13 16.71
CA CYS A 109 34.11 6.09 16.01
C CYS A 109 32.66 6.13 16.47
N TYR A 110 32.37 6.16 17.77
CA TYR A 110 31.03 6.24 18.32
C TYR A 110 30.25 7.47 17.82
N VAL A 111 30.87 8.67 17.95
CA VAL A 111 30.23 9.92 17.50
C VAL A 111 29.90 9.89 16.00
N VAL A 112 30.86 9.46 15.20
CA VAL A 112 30.70 9.37 13.73
C VAL A 112 29.70 8.31 13.35
N SER A 113 29.67 7.17 14.06
CA SER A 113 28.65 6.12 13.88
C SER A 113 27.25 6.67 14.14
N VAL A 114 27.03 7.44 15.18
CA VAL A 114 25.72 8.08 15.44
C VAL A 114 25.33 9.02 14.29
N VAL A 115 26.27 9.82 13.79
CA VAL A 115 25.99 10.77 12.70
C VAL A 115 25.54 10.05 11.41
N TRP A 116 26.29 9.04 10.96
CA TRP A 116 25.92 8.35 9.73
C TRP A 116 24.64 7.52 9.89
N ASN A 117 24.45 6.82 11.01
CA ASN A 117 23.23 6.06 11.30
C ASN A 117 22.00 6.95 11.27
N LEU A 118 22.02 8.09 11.98
CA LEU A 118 20.89 9.01 12.01
C LEU A 118 20.53 9.53 10.62
N ASN A 119 21.53 9.85 9.78
CA ASN A 119 21.25 10.37 8.44
C ASN A 119 20.74 9.29 7.48
N VAL A 120 21.23 8.07 7.56
CA VAL A 120 20.80 6.97 6.69
C VAL A 120 19.39 6.51 7.07
N PHE A 121 19.11 6.24 8.36
CA PHE A 121 17.80 5.74 8.79
C PHE A 121 16.71 6.81 8.78
N ARG A 122 17.04 8.09 8.97
CA ARG A 122 16.08 9.16 8.65
C ARG A 122 15.73 9.22 7.16
N GLY A 123 16.66 8.87 6.27
CA GLY A 123 16.41 8.73 4.84
C GLY A 123 15.42 7.62 4.55
N ASP A 124 15.56 6.47 5.21
CA ASP A 124 14.62 5.35 5.17
C ASP A 124 13.20 5.80 5.53
N ASP A 125 13.00 6.38 6.72
CA ASP A 125 11.68 6.84 7.16
C ASP A 125 11.12 7.97 6.28
N THR A 126 11.99 8.84 5.77
CA THR A 126 11.57 9.94 4.88
C THR A 126 11.00 9.43 3.56
N ILE A 127 11.64 8.45 2.92
CA ILE A 127 11.11 7.89 1.67
C ILE A 127 9.79 7.14 1.90
N ARG A 128 9.68 6.38 3.00
CA ARG A 128 8.43 5.72 3.39
C ARG A 128 7.30 6.73 3.49
N TYR A 129 7.50 7.80 4.24
CA TYR A 129 6.52 8.87 4.40
C TYR A 129 6.12 9.51 3.06
N LEU A 130 7.10 9.92 2.24
CA LEU A 130 6.83 10.59 0.97
C LEU A 130 6.09 9.69 -0.02
N VAL A 131 6.49 8.42 -0.12
CA VAL A 131 5.85 7.45 -1.03
C VAL A 131 4.43 7.14 -0.58
N THR A 132 4.22 6.88 0.73
CA THR A 132 2.88 6.59 1.27
C THR A 132 1.94 7.78 1.08
N THR A 133 2.39 8.99 1.37
CA THR A 133 1.59 10.21 1.17
C THR A 133 1.24 10.39 -0.31
N LYS A 134 2.20 10.25 -1.21
CA LYS A 134 1.98 10.39 -2.65
C LYS A 134 1.03 9.30 -3.21
N LEU A 135 1.11 8.08 -2.70
CA LEU A 135 0.18 7.01 -3.07
C LEU A 135 -1.24 7.32 -2.58
N TYR A 136 -1.36 7.79 -1.33
CA TYR A 136 -2.66 8.17 -0.77
C TYR A 136 -3.31 9.30 -1.56
N ASP A 137 -2.56 10.36 -1.88
CA ASP A 137 -3.05 11.45 -2.73
C ASP A 137 -3.49 10.94 -4.10
N LYS A 138 -2.74 9.98 -4.66
CA LYS A 138 -3.10 9.37 -5.95
C LYS A 138 -4.38 8.54 -5.85
N TYR A 139 -4.57 7.78 -4.76
CA TYR A 139 -5.80 7.01 -4.54
C TYR A 139 -7.04 7.91 -4.43
N LEU A 140 -6.93 9.04 -3.72
CA LEU A 140 -8.05 9.97 -3.58
C LEU A 140 -8.53 10.58 -4.91
N LYS A 141 -7.66 10.61 -5.93
CA LYS A 141 -7.98 11.15 -7.25
C LYS A 141 -8.52 10.10 -8.23
N GLN A 142 -8.49 8.82 -7.86
CA GLN A 142 -8.92 7.77 -8.77
C GLN A 142 -10.44 7.62 -8.83
N SER A 143 -10.92 7.17 -10.00
CA SER A 143 -12.31 6.83 -10.25
C SER A 143 -12.70 5.49 -9.60
N PRO A 144 -14.00 5.18 -9.47
CA PRO A 144 -14.47 3.86 -9.06
C PRO A 144 -13.92 2.71 -9.92
N GLU A 145 -13.67 2.94 -11.20
CA GLU A 145 -13.09 1.96 -12.13
C GLU A 145 -11.72 1.45 -11.64
N PHE A 146 -10.86 2.34 -11.17
CA PHE A 146 -9.57 1.96 -10.60
C PHE A 146 -9.72 0.99 -9.42
N PHE A 147 -10.69 1.24 -8.52
CA PHE A 147 -10.95 0.41 -7.35
C PHE A 147 -11.66 -0.91 -7.70
N GLU A 148 -12.39 -0.96 -8.81
CA GLU A 148 -12.96 -2.21 -9.34
C GLU A 148 -11.87 -3.12 -9.92
N LYS A 149 -10.85 -2.53 -10.58
CA LYS A 149 -9.70 -3.26 -11.14
C LYS A 149 -8.69 -3.71 -10.08
N ASN A 150 -8.60 -3.00 -8.97
CA ASN A 150 -7.61 -3.21 -7.92
C ASN A 150 -8.27 -3.55 -6.58
N SER A 151 -8.02 -4.72 -6.03
CA SER A 151 -8.56 -5.09 -4.72
C SER A 151 -8.02 -4.19 -3.61
N THR A 152 -8.85 -3.89 -2.61
CA THR A 152 -8.49 -3.07 -1.45
C THR A 152 -7.25 -3.61 -0.74
N GLY A 153 -7.14 -4.95 -0.59
CA GLY A 153 -5.98 -5.58 0.03
C GLY A 153 -4.69 -5.35 -0.75
N SER A 154 -4.74 -5.42 -2.10
CA SER A 154 -3.58 -5.12 -2.96
C SER A 154 -3.15 -3.66 -2.84
N LEU A 155 -4.10 -2.72 -2.88
CA LEU A 155 -3.81 -1.28 -2.73
C LEU A 155 -3.23 -0.97 -1.33
N MET A 156 -3.75 -1.61 -0.29
CA MET A 156 -3.24 -1.49 1.07
C MET A 156 -1.80 -2.01 1.17
N GLY A 157 -1.50 -3.17 0.56
CA GLY A 157 -0.14 -3.70 0.48
C GLY A 157 0.83 -2.76 -0.24
N LYS A 158 0.39 -2.16 -1.35
CA LYS A 158 1.16 -1.13 -2.08
C LYS A 158 1.37 0.15 -1.26
N ALA A 159 0.45 0.51 -0.36
CA ALA A 159 0.56 1.71 0.48
C ALA A 159 1.34 1.49 1.78
N THR A 160 1.46 0.24 2.25
CA THR A 160 2.13 -0.09 3.52
C THR A 160 3.43 -0.86 3.30
N ASN A 161 3.38 -2.07 2.75
CA ASN A 161 4.53 -2.96 2.65
C ASN A 161 5.56 -2.51 1.60
N ASP A 162 5.11 -2.02 0.45
CA ASP A 162 6.02 -1.61 -0.62
C ASP A 162 6.86 -0.38 -0.25
N PRO A 163 6.36 0.67 0.42
CA PRO A 163 7.18 1.75 0.93
C PRO A 163 8.24 1.31 1.94
N TYR A 164 7.97 0.24 2.76
CA TYR A 164 8.98 -0.34 3.64
C TYR A 164 10.15 -0.92 2.86
N ALA A 165 9.91 -1.69 1.80
CA ALA A 165 10.98 -2.23 0.98
C ALA A 165 11.82 -1.13 0.29
N LEU A 166 11.20 0.00 -0.08
CA LEU A 166 11.92 1.15 -0.60
C LEU A 166 12.77 1.83 0.48
N GLY A 167 12.24 1.95 1.69
CA GLY A 167 12.95 2.48 2.84
C GLY A 167 14.16 1.63 3.20
N ASP A 168 13.96 0.31 3.33
CA ASP A 168 15.03 -0.64 3.61
C ASP A 168 16.17 -0.52 2.59
N PHE A 169 15.86 -0.32 1.31
CA PHE A 169 16.90 -0.08 0.31
C PHE A 169 17.59 1.29 0.47
N ALA A 170 16.85 2.33 0.77
CA ALA A 170 17.38 3.68 0.97
C ALA A 170 18.23 3.81 2.25
N GLY A 171 17.94 2.98 3.27
CA GLY A 171 18.67 2.88 4.53
C GLY A 171 19.69 1.75 4.53
N TYR A 172 19.22 0.57 4.92
CA TYR A 172 20.05 -0.64 5.07
C TYR A 172 20.73 -1.06 3.76
N GLY A 173 20.04 -0.95 2.61
CA GLY A 173 20.62 -1.29 1.32
C GLY A 173 21.85 -0.43 0.97
N LEU A 174 21.76 0.88 1.21
CA LEU A 174 22.89 1.80 1.00
C LEU A 174 24.07 1.46 1.92
N MET A 175 23.79 1.24 3.22
CA MET A 175 24.80 0.81 4.20
C MET A 175 25.45 -0.50 3.75
N SER A 176 24.68 -1.52 3.46
CA SER A 176 25.15 -2.85 3.03
C SER A 176 26.00 -2.79 1.75
N LEU A 177 25.68 -1.87 0.82
CA LEU A 177 26.50 -1.62 -0.35
C LEU A 177 27.91 -1.14 0.02
N PHE A 178 28.02 -0.15 0.91
CA PHE A 178 29.32 0.38 1.34
C PHE A 178 30.09 -0.63 2.20
N ASP A 179 29.43 -1.34 3.10
CA ASP A 179 30.01 -2.39 3.93
C ASP A 179 30.55 -3.55 3.09
N SER A 180 29.86 -3.91 2.00
CA SER A 180 30.26 -5.06 1.18
C SER A 180 31.22 -4.73 0.06
N THR A 181 31.38 -3.44 -0.30
CA THR A 181 32.26 -3.05 -1.42
C THR A 181 33.44 -2.20 -0.96
N PHE A 182 33.19 -1.05 -0.34
CA PHE A 182 34.22 -0.08 0.01
C PHE A 182 35.03 -0.53 1.22
N TYR A 183 34.36 -1.00 2.27
CA TYR A 183 35.02 -1.40 3.52
C TYR A 183 36.01 -2.57 3.34
N PRO A 184 35.69 -3.68 2.65
CA PRO A 184 36.66 -4.75 2.39
C PRO A 184 37.89 -4.29 1.61
N ILE A 185 37.69 -3.42 0.62
CA ILE A 185 38.81 -2.87 -0.17
C ILE A 185 39.75 -2.08 0.75
N LEU A 186 39.19 -1.25 1.63
CA LEU A 186 39.96 -0.47 2.59
C LEU A 186 40.76 -1.38 3.56
N ILE A 187 40.08 -2.44 4.10
CA ILE A 187 40.75 -3.42 4.97
C ILE A 187 41.92 -4.08 4.25
N VAL A 188 41.72 -4.57 3.02
CA VAL A 188 42.77 -5.24 2.23
C VAL A 188 43.94 -4.29 1.97
N ILE A 189 43.69 -3.03 1.63
CA ILE A 189 44.74 -2.02 1.44
C ILE A 189 45.54 -1.86 2.75
N VAL A 190 44.86 -1.72 3.89
CA VAL A 190 45.54 -1.58 5.20
C VAL A 190 46.34 -2.83 5.54
N MET A 191 45.82 -4.04 5.27
CA MET A 191 46.56 -5.30 5.48
C MET A 191 47.84 -5.36 4.65
N ILE A 192 47.79 -4.95 3.39
CA ILE A 192 48.95 -4.91 2.49
C ILE A 192 50.00 -3.90 3.02
N VAL A 193 49.59 -2.71 3.41
CA VAL A 193 50.49 -1.62 3.83
C VAL A 193 51.11 -1.88 5.21
N THR A 194 50.32 -2.44 6.13
CA THR A 194 50.78 -2.62 7.51
C THR A 194 51.51 -3.93 7.76
N THR A 195 51.28 -4.94 6.92
CA THR A 195 51.83 -6.29 7.16
C THR A 195 52.68 -6.77 5.97
N ASP A 196 52.09 -7.48 5.07
CA ASP A 196 52.78 -8.06 3.88
C ASP A 196 51.78 -8.40 2.76
N PHE A 197 52.14 -8.10 1.52
CA PHE A 197 51.25 -8.36 0.35
C PHE A 197 51.02 -9.86 0.12
N ARG A 198 52.09 -10.69 0.30
CA ARG A 198 52.01 -12.15 0.05
C ARG A 198 51.12 -12.82 1.09
N LEU A 199 51.26 -12.44 2.34
CA LEU A 199 50.44 -12.92 3.44
C LEU A 199 48.98 -12.58 3.18
N THR A 200 48.70 -11.34 2.79
CA THR A 200 47.32 -10.86 2.48
C THR A 200 46.73 -11.65 1.32
N LEU A 201 47.47 -11.80 0.21
CA LEU A 201 46.97 -12.52 -0.97
C LEU A 201 46.62 -13.98 -0.63
N LEU A 202 47.52 -14.68 0.08
CA LEU A 202 47.33 -16.09 0.44
C LEU A 202 46.14 -16.28 1.39
N SER A 203 46.01 -15.41 2.38
CA SER A 203 44.98 -15.53 3.41
C SER A 203 43.58 -15.12 2.91
N VAL A 204 43.49 -14.17 1.98
CA VAL A 204 42.22 -13.70 1.42
C VAL A 204 41.70 -14.62 0.30
N LEU A 205 42.57 -15.47 -0.29
CA LEU A 205 42.23 -16.37 -1.41
C LEU A 205 40.97 -17.25 -1.17
N PRO A 206 40.71 -17.81 0.04
CA PRO A 206 39.48 -18.59 0.28
C PRO A 206 38.19 -17.77 0.37
N LEU A 207 38.26 -16.47 0.67
CA LEU A 207 37.06 -15.65 0.91
C LEU A 207 36.12 -15.51 -0.29
N PRO A 208 36.55 -15.41 -1.54
CA PRO A 208 35.65 -15.47 -2.71
C PRO A 208 34.79 -16.73 -2.75
N ILE A 209 35.30 -17.87 -2.25
CA ILE A 209 34.53 -19.11 -2.15
C ILE A 209 33.37 -18.92 -1.16
N LEU A 210 33.61 -18.21 -0.05
CA LEU A 210 32.58 -17.88 0.92
C LEU A 210 31.43 -17.09 0.27
N VAL A 211 31.72 -16.07 -0.54
CA VAL A 211 30.73 -15.29 -1.27
C VAL A 211 29.87 -16.17 -2.20
N VAL A 212 30.50 -17.05 -2.96
CA VAL A 212 29.79 -17.96 -3.89
C VAL A 212 28.90 -18.94 -3.13
N VAL A 213 29.39 -19.50 -2.04
CA VAL A 213 28.65 -20.45 -1.19
C VAL A 213 27.48 -19.74 -0.52
N SER A 214 27.70 -18.56 0.08
CA SER A 214 26.66 -17.77 0.72
C SER A 214 25.54 -17.39 -0.26
N ASN A 215 25.88 -16.95 -1.47
CA ASN A 215 24.89 -16.63 -2.51
C ASN A 215 24.07 -17.85 -2.95
N LYS A 216 24.68 -19.02 -3.12
CA LYS A 216 23.95 -20.24 -3.48
C LYS A 216 22.97 -20.67 -2.39
N ILE A 217 23.42 -20.67 -1.14
CA ILE A 217 22.57 -21.02 0.01
C ILE A 217 21.48 -19.97 0.19
N GLY A 218 21.82 -18.68 0.11
CA GLY A 218 20.86 -17.57 0.23
C GLY A 218 19.76 -17.64 -0.83
N ASN A 219 20.08 -17.90 -2.09
CA ASN A 219 19.07 -18.07 -3.13
C ASN A 219 18.13 -19.26 -2.85
N LYS A 220 18.67 -20.38 -2.36
CA LYS A 220 17.86 -21.56 -1.99
C LYS A 220 17.00 -21.27 -0.76
N LEU A 221 17.54 -20.55 0.22
CA LEU A 221 16.82 -20.12 1.41
C LEU A 221 15.64 -19.21 1.04
N ASN A 222 15.83 -18.22 0.16
CA ASN A 222 14.78 -17.35 -0.33
C ASN A 222 13.64 -18.15 -0.99
N THR A 223 13.98 -19.12 -1.86
CA THR A 223 12.96 -19.96 -2.52
C THR A 223 12.13 -20.76 -1.51
N THR A 224 12.81 -21.37 -0.53
CA THR A 224 12.16 -22.19 0.49
C THR A 224 11.31 -21.31 1.45
N PHE A 225 11.79 -20.11 1.74
CA PHE A 225 11.05 -19.13 2.52
C PHE A 225 9.78 -18.67 1.80
N ASP A 226 9.85 -18.39 0.47
CA ASP A 226 8.68 -18.04 -0.33
C ASP A 226 7.63 -19.17 -0.36
N GLU A 227 8.07 -20.44 -0.40
CA GLU A 227 7.15 -21.59 -0.29
C GLU A 227 6.49 -21.66 1.08
N SER A 228 7.25 -21.44 2.14
CA SER A 228 6.74 -21.38 3.52
C SER A 228 5.73 -20.23 3.68
N GLN A 229 6.03 -19.05 3.14
CA GLN A 229 5.13 -17.90 3.19
C GLN A 229 3.81 -18.19 2.47
N LYS A 230 3.84 -18.81 1.29
CA LYS A 230 2.62 -19.22 0.58
C LYS A 230 1.77 -20.21 1.36
N SER A 231 2.39 -21.13 2.11
CA SER A 231 1.67 -22.07 2.98
C SER A 231 1.10 -21.36 4.20
N PHE A 232 1.82 -20.39 4.76
CA PHE A 232 1.31 -19.53 5.85
C PHE A 232 0.08 -18.74 5.39
N ASP A 233 0.13 -18.11 4.20
CA ASP A 233 -0.99 -17.35 3.65
C ASP A 233 -2.24 -18.25 3.51
N LYS A 234 -2.09 -19.47 2.98
CA LYS A 234 -3.20 -20.44 2.86
C LYS A 234 -3.79 -20.86 4.21
N MET A 235 -2.95 -21.03 5.24
CA MET A 235 -3.41 -21.33 6.60
C MET A 235 -4.15 -20.14 7.21
N ASN A 236 -3.63 -18.93 7.00
CA ASN A 236 -4.24 -17.69 7.46
C ASN A 236 -5.61 -17.44 6.80
N ASP A 237 -5.71 -17.63 5.48
CA ASP A 237 -6.98 -17.54 4.74
C ASP A 237 -8.03 -18.50 5.29
N GLN A 238 -7.61 -19.76 5.58
CA GLN A 238 -8.48 -20.76 6.19
C GLN A 238 -8.97 -20.34 7.57
N THR A 239 -8.09 -19.71 8.36
CA THR A 239 -8.43 -19.19 9.69
C THR A 239 -9.44 -18.06 9.59
N LEU A 240 -9.21 -17.09 8.71
CA LEU A 240 -10.09 -15.96 8.47
C LEU A 240 -11.47 -16.41 7.96
N GLU A 241 -11.51 -17.36 7.02
CA GLU A 241 -12.76 -17.97 6.54
C GLU A 241 -13.54 -18.62 7.70
N THR A 242 -12.86 -19.41 8.52
CA THR A 242 -13.50 -20.12 9.65
C THR A 242 -14.02 -19.15 10.73
N VAL A 243 -13.23 -18.13 11.08
CA VAL A 243 -13.61 -17.12 12.08
C VAL A 243 -14.77 -16.25 11.57
N SER A 244 -14.70 -15.79 10.33
CA SER A 244 -15.77 -15.01 9.71
C SER A 244 -17.06 -15.80 9.58
N GLY A 245 -16.94 -17.11 9.27
CA GLY A 245 -18.07 -18.03 9.11
C GLY A 245 -18.44 -18.79 10.40
N VAL A 246 -17.97 -18.38 11.59
CA VAL A 246 -18.12 -19.16 12.85
C VAL A 246 -19.58 -19.51 13.18
N ARG A 247 -20.53 -18.64 12.84
CA ARG A 247 -21.97 -18.89 13.04
C ARG A 247 -22.45 -20.07 12.18
N VAL A 248 -22.03 -20.13 10.92
CA VAL A 248 -22.34 -21.23 9.99
C VAL A 248 -21.69 -22.53 10.45
N VAL A 249 -20.40 -22.47 10.85
CA VAL A 249 -19.65 -23.61 11.37
C VAL A 249 -20.36 -24.21 12.60
N ARG A 250 -20.81 -23.38 13.54
CA ARG A 250 -21.53 -23.83 14.74
C ARG A 250 -22.93 -24.33 14.42
N ALA A 251 -23.71 -23.59 13.60
CA ALA A 251 -25.09 -23.97 13.26
C ALA A 251 -25.17 -25.33 12.54
N ASN A 252 -24.16 -25.63 11.71
CA ASN A 252 -24.13 -26.88 10.91
C ASN A 252 -23.19 -27.95 11.49
N ASN A 253 -22.71 -27.80 12.73
CA ASN A 253 -21.81 -28.73 13.42
C ASN A 253 -20.54 -29.12 12.62
N LEU A 254 -19.96 -28.16 11.88
CA LEU A 254 -18.78 -28.35 11.01
C LEU A 254 -17.44 -28.27 11.74
N LYS A 255 -17.43 -28.30 13.06
CA LYS A 255 -16.22 -28.09 13.89
C LYS A 255 -15.09 -29.07 13.55
N ASP A 256 -15.39 -30.37 13.46
CA ASP A 256 -14.36 -31.37 13.18
C ASP A 256 -13.85 -31.32 11.76
N PHE A 257 -14.71 -31.00 10.80
CA PHE A 257 -14.33 -30.77 9.40
C PHE A 257 -13.36 -29.59 9.28
N GLN A 258 -13.69 -28.44 9.89
CA GLN A 258 -12.82 -27.27 9.86
C GLN A 258 -11.51 -27.48 10.61
N ARG A 259 -11.55 -28.23 11.74
CA ARG A 259 -10.35 -28.61 12.48
C ARG A 259 -9.39 -29.44 11.62
N LYS A 260 -9.92 -30.47 10.93
CA LYS A 260 -9.10 -31.29 10.02
C LYS A 260 -8.49 -30.47 8.90
N LYS A 261 -9.30 -29.62 8.24
CA LYS A 261 -8.82 -28.76 7.16
C LYS A 261 -7.73 -27.79 7.62
N PHE A 262 -7.85 -27.23 8.83
CA PHE A 262 -6.82 -26.39 9.44
C PHE A 262 -5.55 -27.21 9.76
N GLN A 263 -5.71 -28.42 10.32
CA GLN A 263 -4.57 -29.30 10.63
C GLN A 263 -3.76 -29.63 9.37
N ASP A 264 -4.42 -29.98 8.27
CA ASP A 264 -3.74 -30.27 6.99
C ASP A 264 -2.93 -29.07 6.48
N ARG A 265 -3.43 -27.82 6.69
CA ARG A 265 -2.70 -26.59 6.34
C ARG A 265 -1.54 -26.30 7.29
N ALA A 266 -1.73 -26.56 8.58
CA ALA A 266 -0.70 -26.38 9.59
C ALA A 266 0.45 -27.38 9.39
N ASP A 267 0.15 -28.62 9.01
CA ASP A 267 1.15 -29.65 8.72
C ASP A 267 1.97 -29.30 7.46
N ASP A 268 1.32 -28.81 6.37
CA ASP A 268 2.02 -28.32 5.17
C ASP A 268 2.96 -27.14 5.52
N LEU A 269 2.50 -26.18 6.31
CA LEU A 269 3.32 -25.07 6.78
C LEU A 269 4.49 -25.56 7.64
N TYR A 270 4.25 -26.51 8.53
CA TYR A 270 5.31 -27.10 9.38
C TYR A 270 6.41 -27.76 8.53
N GLU A 271 6.04 -28.54 7.51
CA GLU A 271 7.01 -29.17 6.62
C GLU A 271 7.86 -28.14 5.85
N LYS A 272 7.23 -27.07 5.33
CA LYS A 272 7.93 -26.00 4.63
C LYS A 272 8.85 -25.20 5.56
N ASN A 273 8.38 -24.88 6.77
CA ASN A 273 9.18 -24.23 7.80
C ASN A 273 10.37 -25.11 8.22
N MET A 274 10.17 -26.42 8.35
CA MET A 274 11.23 -27.36 8.69
C MET A 274 12.30 -27.43 7.58
N ALA A 275 11.90 -27.37 6.30
CA ALA A 275 12.85 -27.31 5.18
C ALA A 275 13.71 -26.02 5.23
N THR A 276 13.07 -24.89 5.53
CA THR A 276 13.75 -23.59 5.74
C THR A 276 14.70 -23.65 6.94
N ALA A 277 14.24 -24.17 8.08
CA ALA A 277 15.03 -24.29 9.30
C ALA A 277 16.29 -25.19 9.09
N LYS A 278 16.16 -26.28 8.33
CA LYS A 278 17.31 -27.12 7.97
C LYS A 278 18.37 -26.35 7.17
N LEU A 279 17.96 -25.53 6.20
CA LEU A 279 18.90 -24.70 5.43
C LEU A 279 19.58 -23.65 6.32
N ILE A 280 18.85 -23.00 7.21
CA ILE A 280 19.39 -22.03 8.18
C ILE A 280 20.41 -22.74 9.10
N ALA A 281 20.07 -23.92 9.60
CA ALA A 281 20.96 -24.69 10.47
C ALA A 281 22.28 -25.08 9.81
N TRP A 282 22.27 -25.34 8.50
CA TRP A 282 23.48 -25.66 7.74
C TRP A 282 24.26 -24.42 7.25
N TYR A 283 23.68 -23.24 7.28
CA TYR A 283 24.30 -22.02 6.77
C TYR A 283 25.64 -21.70 7.45
N GLY A 284 25.66 -21.66 8.79
CA GLY A 284 26.90 -21.43 9.57
C GLY A 284 27.95 -22.54 9.43
N PRO A 285 27.61 -23.82 9.66
CA PRO A 285 28.55 -24.94 9.53
C PRO A 285 29.23 -25.06 8.18
N ILE A 286 28.58 -24.65 7.08
CA ILE A 286 29.20 -24.67 5.74
C ILE A 286 30.21 -23.52 5.56
N GLN A 287 30.01 -22.39 6.20
CA GLN A 287 30.90 -21.23 6.10
C GLN A 287 32.16 -21.38 6.98
N LYS A 288 32.02 -21.95 8.17
CA LYS A 288 33.09 -22.08 9.15
C LYS A 288 34.38 -22.73 8.65
N PRO A 289 34.37 -23.83 7.87
CA PRO A 289 35.62 -24.40 7.34
C PRO A 289 36.40 -23.43 6.43
N ILE A 290 35.70 -22.56 5.69
CA ILE A 290 36.33 -21.58 4.81
C ILE A 290 36.99 -20.47 5.66
N GLU A 291 36.30 -19.98 6.70
CA GLU A 291 36.85 -19.03 7.66
C GLU A 291 38.09 -19.63 8.34
N VAL A 292 38.00 -20.86 8.87
CA VAL A 292 39.11 -21.53 9.55
C VAL A 292 40.32 -21.70 8.58
N MET A 293 40.07 -22.06 7.34
CA MET A 293 41.14 -22.20 6.33
C MET A 293 41.88 -20.87 6.12
N THR A 294 41.14 -19.73 6.10
CA THR A 294 41.73 -18.37 6.03
C THR A 294 42.70 -18.14 7.19
N TYR A 295 42.26 -18.47 8.42
CA TYR A 295 43.11 -18.32 9.61
C TYR A 295 44.30 -19.30 9.61
N VAL A 296 44.13 -20.55 9.21
CA VAL A 296 45.20 -21.52 9.12
C VAL A 296 46.28 -21.04 8.16
N LEU A 297 45.91 -20.55 6.98
CA LEU A 297 46.85 -19.99 5.99
C LEU A 297 47.57 -18.78 6.55
N ALA A 298 46.84 -17.85 7.24
CA ALA A 298 47.43 -16.66 7.84
C ALA A 298 48.45 -16.99 8.95
N ILE A 299 48.13 -17.93 9.83
CA ILE A 299 49.02 -18.35 10.93
C ILE A 299 50.24 -19.10 10.35
N SER A 300 50.05 -20.03 9.46
CA SER A 300 51.12 -20.86 8.89
C SER A 300 52.13 -20.02 8.15
N TYR A 301 51.68 -19.20 7.19
CA TYR A 301 52.58 -18.34 6.42
C TYR A 301 53.11 -17.15 7.24
N GLY A 302 52.26 -16.58 8.13
CA GLY A 302 52.66 -15.52 9.05
C GLY A 302 53.77 -15.95 10.02
N THR A 303 53.69 -17.18 10.56
CA THR A 303 54.77 -17.75 11.40
C THR A 303 56.09 -17.93 10.60
N TYR A 304 55.98 -18.37 9.33
CA TYR A 304 57.16 -18.41 8.46
C TYR A 304 57.78 -17.03 8.25
N LEU A 305 56.97 -15.98 8.02
CA LEU A 305 57.46 -14.59 7.88
C LEU A 305 58.08 -14.03 9.17
N ILE A 306 57.55 -14.39 10.33
CA ILE A 306 58.18 -14.04 11.62
C ILE A 306 59.54 -14.68 11.79
N ARG A 307 59.65 -15.99 11.43
CA ARG A 307 60.91 -16.72 11.50
C ARG A 307 61.99 -16.15 10.55
N THR A 308 61.58 -15.58 9.42
CA THR A 308 62.50 -14.91 8.46
C THR A 308 62.77 -13.45 8.84
N GLY A 309 62.19 -12.93 9.93
CA GLY A 309 62.35 -11.55 10.36
C GLY A 309 61.60 -10.51 9.49
N SER A 310 60.70 -10.95 8.60
CA SER A 310 59.98 -10.04 7.68
C SER A 310 58.83 -9.30 8.35
N ILE A 311 58.17 -9.90 9.35
CA ILE A 311 57.10 -9.30 10.13
C ILE A 311 57.29 -9.57 11.63
N THR A 312 56.64 -8.75 12.47
CA THR A 312 56.64 -8.96 13.91
C THR A 312 55.42 -9.77 14.37
N VAL A 313 55.47 -10.29 15.60
CA VAL A 313 54.33 -11.02 16.20
C VAL A 313 53.10 -10.11 16.32
N GLY A 314 53.30 -8.85 16.73
CA GLY A 314 52.19 -7.90 16.83
C GLY A 314 51.57 -7.56 15.49
N ARG A 315 52.35 -7.49 14.40
CA ARG A 315 51.80 -7.33 13.04
C ARG A 315 50.95 -8.52 12.62
N LEU A 316 51.35 -9.76 12.95
CA LEU A 316 50.52 -10.93 12.71
C LEU A 316 49.24 -10.86 13.54
N MET A 317 49.27 -10.42 14.79
CA MET A 317 48.07 -10.24 15.60
C MET A 317 47.13 -9.20 15.01
N SER A 318 47.63 -8.03 14.60
CA SER A 318 46.82 -7.04 13.86
C SER A 318 46.18 -7.62 12.63
N PHE A 319 46.93 -8.39 11.86
CA PHE A 319 46.48 -9.05 10.65
C PHE A 319 45.28 -10.02 10.90
N MET A 320 45.33 -10.78 11.99
CA MET A 320 44.25 -11.68 12.41
C MET A 320 42.95 -10.91 12.73
N PHE A 321 43.07 -9.75 13.39
CA PHE A 321 41.93 -8.87 13.64
C PHE A 321 41.37 -8.28 12.34
N TYR A 322 42.20 -7.87 11.39
CA TYR A 322 41.75 -7.39 10.08
C TYR A 322 41.04 -8.49 9.28
N LEU A 323 41.53 -9.75 9.31
CA LEU A 323 40.85 -10.88 8.70
C LEU A 323 39.46 -11.10 9.29
N ASN A 324 39.32 -10.95 10.60
CA ASN A 324 38.01 -11.06 11.27
C ASN A 324 37.04 -9.99 10.77
N LEU A 325 37.50 -8.74 10.62
CA LEU A 325 36.69 -7.64 10.10
C LEU A 325 36.27 -7.86 8.62
N LEU A 326 37.01 -8.67 7.86
CA LEU A 326 36.73 -8.92 6.46
C LEU A 326 35.63 -9.95 6.21
N ILE A 327 35.33 -10.83 7.20
CA ILE A 327 34.37 -11.93 7.05
C ILE A 327 32.96 -11.41 6.86
N TRP A 328 32.51 -10.52 7.73
CA TRP A 328 31.13 -9.99 7.70
C TRP A 328 30.76 -9.28 6.39
N PRO A 329 31.59 -8.39 5.83
CA PRO A 329 31.33 -7.77 4.54
C PRO A 329 31.15 -8.74 3.37
N MET A 330 31.84 -9.89 3.41
CA MET A 330 31.72 -10.93 2.37
C MET A 330 30.33 -11.60 2.38
N ILE A 331 29.71 -11.68 3.55
CA ILE A 331 28.34 -12.21 3.71
C ILE A 331 27.32 -11.14 3.31
N GLY A 332 27.52 -9.88 3.69
CA GLY A 332 26.60 -8.77 3.47
C GLY A 332 26.33 -8.43 2.01
N MET A 333 27.18 -8.86 1.06
CA MET A 333 26.92 -8.69 -0.37
C MET A 333 25.62 -9.38 -0.82
N GLY A 334 25.32 -10.54 -0.22
CA GLY A 334 24.08 -11.27 -0.50
C GLY A 334 22.83 -10.49 -0.03
N ASP A 335 22.93 -9.86 1.11
CA ASP A 335 21.86 -9.06 1.69
C ASP A 335 21.53 -7.83 0.84
N PHE A 336 22.56 -7.12 0.36
CA PHE A 336 22.38 -6.01 -0.58
C PHE A 336 21.61 -6.42 -1.84
N ILE A 337 21.99 -7.57 -2.45
CA ILE A 337 21.32 -8.08 -3.65
C ILE A 337 19.85 -8.41 -3.35
N SER A 338 19.56 -9.00 -2.19
CA SER A 338 18.20 -9.35 -1.77
C SER A 338 17.33 -8.11 -1.56
N VAL A 339 17.81 -7.16 -0.76
CA VAL A 339 17.10 -5.90 -0.48
C VAL A 339 16.86 -5.11 -1.77
N LYS A 340 17.85 -5.06 -2.66
CA LYS A 340 17.70 -4.42 -3.97
C LYS A 340 16.61 -5.06 -4.81
N LYS A 341 16.56 -6.40 -4.90
CA LYS A 341 15.52 -7.10 -5.67
C LYS A 341 14.12 -6.84 -5.13
N GLN A 342 13.97 -6.85 -3.81
CA GLN A 342 12.70 -6.57 -3.16
C GLN A 342 12.24 -5.14 -3.42
N ALA A 343 13.15 -4.17 -3.30
CA ALA A 343 12.87 -2.77 -3.59
C ALA A 343 12.55 -2.52 -5.08
N ASP A 344 13.24 -3.21 -6.02
CA ASP A 344 12.93 -3.16 -7.46
C ASP A 344 11.48 -3.63 -7.72
N ALA A 345 11.08 -4.77 -7.14
CA ALA A 345 9.73 -5.33 -7.31
C ALA A 345 8.65 -4.43 -6.69
N SER A 346 8.92 -3.86 -5.51
CA SER A 346 8.00 -2.91 -4.85
C SER A 346 7.86 -1.61 -5.63
N MET A 347 8.97 -1.09 -6.18
CA MET A 347 8.95 0.10 -7.02
C MET A 347 8.16 -0.10 -8.31
N ASP A 348 8.24 -1.30 -8.94
CA ASP A 348 7.42 -1.61 -10.11
C ASP A 348 5.93 -1.52 -9.78
N ARG A 349 5.48 -2.11 -8.66
CA ARG A 349 4.07 -2.06 -8.22
C ARG A 349 3.59 -0.65 -7.86
N ILE A 350 4.45 0.15 -7.24
CA ILE A 350 4.17 1.56 -6.91
C ILE A 350 4.08 2.38 -8.19
N GLN A 351 4.99 2.16 -9.13
CA GLN A 351 5.03 2.88 -10.40
C GLN A 351 3.78 2.62 -11.24
N GLU A 352 3.23 1.39 -11.24
CA GLU A 352 1.94 1.10 -11.88
C GLU A 352 0.84 2.04 -11.39
N VAL A 353 0.79 2.33 -10.08
CA VAL A 353 -0.21 3.24 -9.51
C VAL A 353 0.09 4.69 -9.85
N TRP A 354 1.35 5.11 -9.79
CA TRP A 354 1.73 6.49 -10.12
C TRP A 354 1.49 6.84 -11.58
N ASP A 355 1.74 5.89 -12.48
CA ASP A 355 1.58 6.07 -13.92
C ASP A 355 0.13 5.86 -14.38
N TYR A 356 -0.75 5.32 -13.50
CA TYR A 356 -2.15 5.18 -13.83
C TYR A 356 -2.76 6.57 -14.07
N LYS A 357 -3.34 6.77 -15.25
CA LYS A 357 -4.00 8.04 -15.60
C LYS A 357 -5.30 8.16 -14.82
N GLU A 358 -5.61 9.36 -14.40
CA GLU A 358 -6.92 9.66 -13.84
C GLU A 358 -7.96 9.54 -14.94
N ASP A 359 -8.94 8.66 -14.75
CA ASP A 359 -9.96 8.37 -15.77
C ASP A 359 -10.92 9.55 -15.93
N ILE A 360 -11.18 10.28 -14.84
CA ILE A 360 -12.13 11.39 -14.79
C ILE A 360 -11.40 12.65 -14.34
N VAL A 361 -11.27 13.61 -15.25
CA VAL A 361 -10.59 14.89 -15.01
C VAL A 361 -11.44 16.05 -15.49
N ASN A 362 -11.27 17.22 -14.89
CA ASN A 362 -11.88 18.44 -15.37
C ASN A 362 -11.23 18.87 -16.69
N LYS A 363 -12.05 19.34 -17.63
CA LYS A 363 -11.53 20.02 -18.81
C LYS A 363 -10.82 21.32 -18.40
N PRO A 364 -9.79 21.78 -19.15
CA PRO A 364 -9.08 23.02 -18.80
C PRO A 364 -9.97 24.28 -18.75
N ASP A 365 -11.08 24.26 -19.51
CA ASP A 365 -12.07 25.32 -19.65
C ASP A 365 -13.38 25.03 -18.90
N ALA A 366 -13.38 24.02 -18.01
CA ALA A 366 -14.55 23.68 -17.22
C ALA A 366 -14.99 24.85 -16.33
N ILE A 367 -16.31 25.07 -16.29
CA ILE A 367 -16.94 26.14 -15.50
C ILE A 367 -17.63 25.57 -14.26
N ASP A 368 -17.87 26.40 -13.26
CA ASP A 368 -18.63 25.97 -12.06
C ASP A 368 -20.15 26.01 -12.30
N LEU A 369 -20.84 24.99 -11.81
CA LEU A 369 -22.29 24.90 -11.79
C LEU A 369 -22.84 25.80 -10.64
N LYS A 370 -23.49 26.91 -10.99
CA LYS A 370 -23.95 27.92 -10.00
C LYS A 370 -25.40 27.76 -9.57
N GLU A 371 -26.23 27.15 -10.39
CA GLU A 371 -27.69 27.06 -10.18
C GLU A 371 -28.15 25.60 -10.19
N ASN A 372 -29.35 25.34 -9.64
CA ASN A 372 -29.99 24.02 -9.74
C ASN A 372 -30.33 23.73 -11.19
N PRO A 373 -29.68 22.73 -11.84
CA PRO A 373 -29.78 22.55 -13.27
C PRO A 373 -31.01 21.74 -13.68
N THR A 374 -31.47 22.01 -14.89
CA THR A 374 -32.20 21.01 -15.68
C THR A 374 -31.23 19.91 -16.10
N ILE A 375 -31.60 18.66 -15.91
CA ILE A 375 -30.76 17.50 -16.23
C ILE A 375 -31.40 16.73 -17.38
N GLU A 376 -30.71 16.59 -18.50
CA GLU A 376 -31.20 15.87 -19.68
C GLU A 376 -30.24 14.75 -20.06
N PHE A 377 -30.79 13.56 -20.27
CA PHE A 377 -30.10 12.42 -20.84
C PHE A 377 -30.54 12.27 -22.29
N ARG A 378 -29.58 12.27 -23.23
CA ARG A 378 -29.82 12.13 -24.67
C ARG A 378 -29.10 10.90 -25.20
N ASN A 379 -29.86 9.90 -25.63
CA ASN A 379 -29.39 8.67 -26.27
C ASN A 379 -28.26 7.98 -25.50
N LEU A 380 -28.29 8.10 -24.15
CA LEU A 380 -27.22 7.58 -23.32
C LEU A 380 -27.15 6.07 -23.38
N SER A 381 -26.00 5.55 -23.79
CA SER A 381 -25.64 4.13 -23.67
C SER A 381 -24.37 4.00 -22.83
N PHE A 382 -24.33 3.05 -21.92
CA PHE A 382 -23.21 2.87 -21.02
C PHE A 382 -22.88 1.39 -20.80
N LYS A 383 -21.58 1.07 -20.82
CA LYS A 383 -21.02 -0.22 -20.40
C LYS A 383 -19.91 0.01 -19.37
N TYR A 384 -19.80 -0.88 -18.39
CA TYR A 384 -18.64 -0.85 -17.50
C TYR A 384 -17.37 -1.27 -18.28
N PRO A 385 -16.19 -0.72 -17.95
CA PRO A 385 -14.93 -1.07 -18.61
C PRO A 385 -14.58 -2.56 -18.56
N THR A 386 -15.09 -3.27 -17.54
CA THR A 386 -14.94 -4.72 -17.36
C THR A 386 -16.01 -5.55 -18.09
N SER A 387 -17.07 -4.91 -18.61
CA SER A 387 -18.19 -5.57 -19.31
C SER A 387 -18.02 -5.53 -20.82
N LYS A 388 -18.55 -6.55 -21.51
CA LYS A 388 -18.64 -6.57 -22.97
C LYS A 388 -19.95 -5.98 -23.49
N GLU A 389 -20.99 -5.98 -22.66
CA GLU A 389 -22.35 -5.57 -23.03
C GLU A 389 -22.73 -4.25 -22.36
N ASN A 390 -23.60 -3.50 -23.03
CA ASN A 390 -24.17 -2.29 -22.48
C ASN A 390 -25.10 -2.63 -21.30
N VAL A 391 -24.91 -1.92 -20.19
CA VAL A 391 -25.78 -1.97 -19.01
C VAL A 391 -26.92 -0.97 -19.13
N LEU A 392 -26.70 0.14 -19.84
CA LEU A 392 -27.72 1.10 -20.22
C LEU A 392 -27.70 1.25 -21.74
N SER A 393 -28.85 1.39 -22.37
CA SER A 393 -29.00 1.52 -23.83
C SER A 393 -30.12 2.50 -24.16
N ASP A 394 -29.78 3.55 -24.91
CA ASP A 394 -30.73 4.53 -25.43
C ASP A 394 -31.62 5.17 -24.35
N ILE A 395 -30.98 5.66 -23.29
CA ILE A 395 -31.66 6.33 -22.17
C ILE A 395 -31.94 7.80 -22.54
N ASN A 396 -33.22 8.15 -22.54
CA ASN A 396 -33.72 9.48 -22.91
C ASN A 396 -34.74 9.98 -21.89
N PHE A 397 -34.43 11.01 -21.12
CA PHE A 397 -35.35 11.71 -20.20
C PHE A 397 -34.84 13.08 -19.79
N LEU A 398 -35.76 13.89 -19.22
CA LEU A 398 -35.49 15.25 -18.75
C LEU A 398 -35.99 15.41 -17.32
N VAL A 399 -35.15 15.93 -16.42
CA VAL A 399 -35.53 16.28 -15.06
C VAL A 399 -35.40 17.80 -14.90
N THR A 400 -36.52 18.47 -14.67
CA THR A 400 -36.52 19.92 -14.43
C THR A 400 -36.29 20.23 -12.95
N PRO A 401 -35.72 21.39 -12.60
CA PRO A 401 -35.51 21.82 -11.22
C PRO A 401 -36.78 21.72 -10.38
N GLY A 402 -36.66 21.22 -9.16
CA GLY A 402 -37.77 21.11 -8.22
C GLY A 402 -38.68 19.92 -8.42
N LYS A 403 -38.41 19.04 -9.37
CA LYS A 403 -39.20 17.85 -9.67
C LYS A 403 -38.59 16.59 -9.05
N THR A 404 -39.48 15.62 -8.78
CA THR A 404 -39.11 14.29 -8.29
C THR A 404 -39.18 13.28 -9.44
N LEU A 405 -38.05 12.60 -9.74
CA LEU A 405 -37.97 11.48 -10.68
C LEU A 405 -37.93 10.17 -9.89
N GLY A 406 -38.89 9.29 -10.16
CA GLY A 406 -38.89 7.89 -9.72
C GLY A 406 -38.22 6.98 -10.76
N VAL A 407 -37.29 6.14 -10.33
CA VAL A 407 -36.65 5.13 -11.18
C VAL A 407 -36.96 3.75 -10.65
N LEU A 408 -37.82 3.03 -11.32
CA LEU A 408 -38.29 1.70 -10.97
C LEU A 408 -37.68 0.61 -11.87
N GLY A 409 -37.73 -0.63 -11.41
CA GLY A 409 -37.32 -1.79 -12.19
C GLY A 409 -36.84 -2.94 -11.33
N LYS A 410 -36.70 -4.11 -11.93
CA LYS A 410 -36.20 -5.34 -11.27
C LYS A 410 -34.77 -5.16 -10.82
N THR A 411 -34.28 -5.99 -9.89
CA THR A 411 -32.87 -6.07 -9.56
C THR A 411 -32.06 -6.40 -10.82
N GLY A 412 -30.95 -5.66 -11.03
CA GLY A 412 -30.12 -5.81 -12.24
C GLY A 412 -30.60 -5.04 -13.47
N SER A 413 -31.69 -4.25 -13.40
CA SER A 413 -32.20 -3.47 -14.56
C SER A 413 -31.36 -2.25 -14.95
N GLY A 414 -30.33 -1.88 -14.17
CA GLY A 414 -29.44 -0.74 -14.45
C GLY A 414 -29.70 0.52 -13.60
N LYS A 415 -30.59 0.51 -12.60
CA LYS A 415 -30.94 1.69 -11.75
C LYS A 415 -29.71 2.33 -11.11
N THR A 416 -28.94 1.58 -10.34
CA THR A 416 -27.70 2.07 -9.69
C THR A 416 -26.71 2.60 -10.72
N THR A 417 -26.60 1.96 -11.89
CA THR A 417 -25.73 2.40 -12.98
C THR A 417 -26.17 3.75 -13.53
N LEU A 418 -27.48 3.95 -13.70
CA LEU A 418 -28.05 5.23 -14.12
C LEU A 418 -27.74 6.33 -13.08
N LEU A 419 -27.91 6.06 -11.77
CA LEU A 419 -27.63 7.04 -10.71
C LEU A 419 -26.15 7.44 -10.67
N LYS A 420 -25.24 6.51 -10.94
CA LYS A 420 -23.80 6.79 -11.00
C LYS A 420 -23.42 7.77 -12.12
N GLN A 421 -24.22 7.85 -13.19
CA GLN A 421 -23.98 8.78 -14.29
C GLN A 421 -24.25 10.24 -13.88
N PHE A 422 -25.25 10.52 -13.05
CA PHE A 422 -25.50 11.86 -12.51
C PHE A 422 -24.28 12.40 -11.74
N LEU A 423 -23.56 11.52 -11.03
CA LEU A 423 -22.41 11.87 -10.21
C LEU A 423 -21.09 11.92 -11.00
N ARG A 424 -21.15 11.65 -12.29
CA ARG A 424 -19.96 11.50 -13.14
C ARG A 424 -18.92 10.58 -12.48
N PHE A 425 -19.36 9.35 -12.12
CA PHE A 425 -18.45 8.32 -11.62
C PHE A 425 -17.70 7.62 -12.74
N TYR A 426 -18.23 7.70 -13.94
CA TYR A 426 -17.66 7.19 -15.19
C TYR A 426 -17.90 8.23 -16.27
N ASP A 427 -16.97 8.36 -17.21
CA ASP A 427 -17.23 9.15 -18.42
C ASP A 427 -18.11 8.35 -19.39
N VAL A 428 -18.94 9.06 -20.12
CA VAL A 428 -19.89 8.50 -21.09
C VAL A 428 -19.25 8.53 -22.47
N GLU A 429 -19.17 7.38 -23.13
CA GLU A 429 -18.62 7.24 -24.48
C GLU A 429 -19.69 7.43 -25.58
N ASP A 430 -20.96 7.13 -25.28
CA ASP A 430 -22.08 7.13 -26.24
C ASP A 430 -23.29 7.84 -25.64
N GLY A 431 -23.77 8.88 -26.33
CA GLY A 431 -24.80 9.78 -25.85
C GLY A 431 -24.27 10.94 -25.02
N GLU A 432 -25.19 11.73 -24.45
CA GLU A 432 -24.86 12.95 -23.72
C GLU A 432 -25.66 13.08 -22.42
N ILE A 433 -25.05 13.69 -21.42
CA ILE A 433 -25.71 14.18 -20.21
C ILE A 433 -25.53 15.69 -20.17
N LEU A 434 -26.64 16.42 -20.23
CA LEU A 434 -26.63 17.87 -20.26
C LEU A 434 -27.13 18.43 -18.95
N LEU A 435 -26.46 19.47 -18.46
CA LEU A 435 -26.90 20.32 -17.36
C LEU A 435 -27.12 21.72 -17.91
N ASN A 436 -28.38 22.25 -17.89
CA ASN A 436 -28.72 23.54 -18.50
C ASN A 436 -28.19 23.67 -19.93
N ASP A 437 -28.49 22.68 -20.78
CA ASP A 437 -28.08 22.60 -22.20
C ASP A 437 -26.56 22.51 -22.48
N LYS A 438 -25.72 22.39 -21.43
CA LYS A 438 -24.27 22.17 -21.58
C LYS A 438 -23.91 20.77 -21.12
N ASN A 439 -22.90 20.19 -21.77
CA ASN A 439 -22.46 18.84 -21.41
C ASN A 439 -21.94 18.79 -19.95
N LEU A 440 -22.25 17.71 -19.22
CA LEU A 440 -21.80 17.47 -17.86
C LEU A 440 -20.26 17.62 -17.73
N THR A 441 -19.52 17.27 -18.78
CA THR A 441 -18.05 17.38 -18.81
C THR A 441 -17.54 18.81 -18.94
N ASP A 442 -18.38 19.79 -19.25
CA ASP A 442 -18.03 21.20 -19.33
C ASP A 442 -18.08 21.90 -17.97
N TYR A 443 -18.54 21.18 -16.95
CA TYR A 443 -18.55 21.65 -15.57
C TYR A 443 -17.44 20.99 -14.75
N THR A 444 -16.96 21.71 -13.72
CA THR A 444 -16.04 21.12 -12.73
C THR A 444 -16.76 20.05 -11.94
N ILE A 445 -16.08 18.91 -11.72
CA ILE A 445 -16.63 17.76 -10.98
C ILE A 445 -17.05 18.17 -9.55
N GLU A 446 -16.25 19.01 -8.95
CA GLU A 446 -16.44 19.52 -7.60
C GLU A 446 -17.74 20.31 -7.50
N SER A 447 -17.98 21.27 -8.41
CA SER A 447 -19.19 22.11 -8.40
C SER A 447 -20.46 21.31 -8.65
N VAL A 448 -20.41 20.29 -9.51
CA VAL A 448 -21.53 19.39 -9.77
C VAL A 448 -21.86 18.56 -8.51
N ARG A 449 -20.85 17.90 -7.93
CA ARG A 449 -21.03 17.06 -6.75
C ARG A 449 -21.36 17.87 -5.49
N GLU A 450 -20.97 19.13 -5.43
CA GLU A 450 -21.34 20.01 -4.33
C GLU A 450 -22.85 20.27 -4.28
N ARG A 451 -23.51 20.34 -5.42
CA ARG A 451 -24.95 20.51 -5.56
C ARG A 451 -25.75 19.23 -5.32
N MET A 452 -25.08 18.09 -5.29
CA MET A 452 -25.70 16.77 -5.18
C MET A 452 -25.49 16.16 -3.79
N GLY A 453 -26.54 15.61 -3.21
CA GLY A 453 -26.51 14.67 -2.08
C GLY A 453 -26.72 13.27 -2.62
N TYR A 454 -25.91 12.31 -2.20
CA TYR A 454 -26.02 10.93 -2.65
C TYR A 454 -26.15 9.96 -1.49
N VAL A 455 -27.17 9.12 -1.53
CA VAL A 455 -27.38 8.02 -0.59
C VAL A 455 -27.20 6.71 -1.37
N PRO A 456 -26.06 6.03 -1.22
CA PRO A 456 -25.80 4.77 -1.93
C PRO A 456 -26.60 3.61 -1.35
N GLN A 457 -26.81 2.55 -2.11
CA GLN A 457 -27.44 1.32 -1.66
C GLN A 457 -26.66 0.65 -0.51
N ASN A 458 -25.31 0.65 -0.59
CA ASN A 458 -24.44 0.16 0.47
C ASN A 458 -24.03 1.31 1.39
N HIS A 459 -24.57 1.33 2.61
CA HIS A 459 -24.36 2.42 3.57
C HIS A 459 -23.06 2.24 4.33
N MET A 460 -22.01 2.96 3.91
CA MET A 460 -20.74 2.98 4.62
C MET A 460 -20.82 3.89 5.85
N ILE A 461 -20.64 3.28 7.02
CA ILE A 461 -20.53 3.98 8.30
C ILE A 461 -19.07 3.89 8.77
N PHE A 462 -18.49 5.04 9.11
CA PHE A 462 -17.13 5.12 9.61
C PHE A 462 -17.09 4.85 11.12
N SER A 463 -15.93 4.40 11.61
CA SER A 463 -15.66 4.18 13.04
C SER A 463 -15.53 5.52 13.79
N LYS A 464 -16.63 6.27 13.82
CA LYS A 464 -16.80 7.59 14.41
C LYS A 464 -18.12 7.65 15.15
N THR A 465 -18.44 8.77 15.82
CA THR A 465 -19.76 8.97 16.41
C THR A 465 -20.82 9.13 15.32
N ILE A 466 -22.09 9.00 15.69
CA ILE A 466 -23.23 9.21 14.78
C ILE A 466 -23.21 10.66 14.25
N GLY A 467 -23.03 11.64 15.12
CA GLY A 467 -22.95 13.05 14.73
C GLY A 467 -21.80 13.32 13.76
N GLU A 468 -20.59 12.81 14.04
CA GLU A 468 -19.45 12.92 13.13
C GLU A 468 -19.69 12.22 11.78
N ASN A 469 -20.39 11.08 11.76
CA ASN A 469 -20.76 10.40 10.53
C ASN A 469 -21.73 11.22 9.69
N ILE A 470 -22.67 11.91 10.30
CA ILE A 470 -23.62 12.78 9.60
C ILE A 470 -22.91 14.05 9.11
N LYS A 471 -22.12 14.72 9.95
CA LYS A 471 -21.37 15.94 9.62
C LYS A 471 -20.23 15.74 8.61
N LEU A 472 -19.96 14.53 8.11
CA LEU A 472 -18.89 14.27 7.13
C LEU A 472 -18.99 15.12 5.85
N THR A 473 -20.20 15.41 5.38
CA THR A 473 -20.45 16.18 4.14
C THR A 473 -20.57 17.69 4.40
N ASN A 474 -20.74 18.10 5.65
CA ASN A 474 -20.73 19.49 6.10
C ASN A 474 -20.13 19.55 7.52
N LYS A 475 -18.80 19.71 7.61
CA LYS A 475 -18.06 19.66 8.87
C LYS A 475 -18.38 20.84 9.80
N ASP A 476 -18.78 21.95 9.22
CA ASP A 476 -19.06 23.21 9.93
C ASP A 476 -20.55 23.34 10.31
N ALA A 477 -21.34 22.28 10.06
CA ALA A 477 -22.77 22.26 10.41
C ALA A 477 -22.98 22.45 11.91
N THR A 478 -23.94 23.29 12.25
CA THR A 478 -24.35 23.53 13.63
C THR A 478 -25.07 22.30 14.22
N ASP A 479 -25.28 22.28 15.52
CA ASP A 479 -26.04 21.19 16.16
C ASP A 479 -27.53 21.27 15.82
N GLU A 480 -28.07 22.46 15.52
CA GLU A 480 -29.43 22.64 15.02
C GLU A 480 -29.59 22.00 13.63
N GLU A 481 -28.64 22.24 12.70
CA GLU A 481 -28.63 21.64 11.37
C GLU A 481 -28.47 20.11 11.45
N LEU A 482 -27.65 19.62 12.38
CA LEU A 482 -27.50 18.18 12.64
C LEU A 482 -28.85 17.58 13.08
N MET A 483 -29.54 18.20 14.05
CA MET A 483 -30.81 17.70 14.54
C MET A 483 -31.92 17.82 13.48
N GLU A 484 -31.89 18.84 12.63
CA GLU A 484 -32.81 18.96 11.50
C GLU A 484 -32.61 17.79 10.49
N ALA A 485 -31.38 17.49 10.13
CA ALA A 485 -31.08 16.36 9.24
C ALA A 485 -31.51 15.00 9.84
N ILE A 486 -31.36 14.84 11.18
CA ILE A 486 -31.82 13.68 11.93
C ILE A 486 -33.36 13.57 11.91
N ARG A 487 -34.08 14.67 12.11
CA ARG A 487 -35.55 14.68 12.03
C ARG A 487 -36.04 14.39 10.63
N MET A 488 -35.38 14.95 9.60
CA MET A 488 -35.75 14.71 8.20
C MET A 488 -35.67 13.23 7.81
N SER A 489 -34.71 12.51 8.39
CA SER A 489 -34.51 11.06 8.14
C SER A 489 -35.32 10.16 9.11
N ASP A 490 -36.19 10.70 9.95
CA ASP A 490 -36.95 10.02 11.03
C ASP A 490 -36.04 9.21 11.97
N PHE A 491 -34.81 9.70 12.24
CA PHE A 491 -33.83 9.00 13.08
C PHE A 491 -33.87 9.47 14.56
N GLU A 492 -34.58 10.55 14.90
CA GLU A 492 -34.65 11.12 16.26
C GLU A 492 -35.10 10.09 17.30
N LYS A 493 -36.13 9.30 16.99
CA LYS A 493 -36.65 8.23 17.87
C LYS A 493 -35.63 7.13 18.20
N ASP A 494 -34.68 6.87 17.29
CA ASP A 494 -33.61 5.94 17.56
C ASP A 494 -32.50 6.59 18.38
N LEU A 495 -32.22 7.85 18.12
CA LEU A 495 -31.22 8.62 18.86
C LEU A 495 -31.58 8.70 20.35
N ASP A 496 -32.85 8.89 20.67
CA ASP A 496 -33.38 8.95 22.04
C ASP A 496 -33.19 7.62 22.81
N LYS A 497 -33.08 6.50 22.10
CA LYS A 497 -32.83 5.18 22.72
C LYS A 497 -31.37 4.91 22.97
N LEU A 498 -30.45 5.73 22.44
CA LEU A 498 -29.04 5.58 22.59
C LEU A 498 -28.51 6.38 23.77
N VAL A 499 -27.72 5.72 24.65
CA VAL A 499 -27.25 6.32 25.92
C VAL A 499 -26.48 7.63 25.69
N ASN A 500 -25.72 7.73 24.61
CA ASN A 500 -24.93 8.93 24.31
C ASN A 500 -25.48 9.72 23.11
N GLY A 501 -26.74 9.48 22.69
CA GLY A 501 -27.34 10.21 21.58
C GLY A 501 -26.44 10.24 20.33
N ALA A 502 -26.21 11.43 19.79
CA ALA A 502 -25.36 11.66 18.61
C ALA A 502 -23.86 11.34 18.83
N ASP A 503 -23.40 11.31 20.09
CA ASP A 503 -22.02 10.98 20.44
C ASP A 503 -21.79 9.47 20.57
N THR A 504 -22.80 8.65 20.29
CA THR A 504 -22.68 7.19 20.28
C THR A 504 -21.71 6.74 19.18
N LEU A 505 -20.68 5.94 19.55
CA LEU A 505 -19.72 5.36 18.62
C LEU A 505 -20.36 4.24 17.79
N CYS A 506 -20.24 4.35 16.47
CA CYS A 506 -20.82 3.38 15.53
C CYS A 506 -20.07 2.04 15.45
N GLY A 507 -18.84 1.97 15.96
CA GLY A 507 -17.97 0.80 15.80
C GLY A 507 -17.48 0.60 14.35
N GLU A 508 -16.70 -0.46 14.12
CA GLU A 508 -16.17 -0.76 12.80
C GLU A 508 -17.31 -1.10 11.82
N LYS A 509 -17.37 -0.38 10.69
CA LYS A 509 -18.46 -0.48 9.69
C LYS A 509 -19.88 -0.40 10.28
N GLY A 510 -20.02 0.27 11.44
CA GLY A 510 -21.33 0.42 12.12
C GLY A 510 -21.88 -0.90 12.67
N ILE A 511 -21.04 -1.80 13.18
CA ILE A 511 -21.46 -3.13 13.65
C ILE A 511 -22.52 -3.06 14.78
N SER A 512 -22.56 -1.97 15.54
CA SER A 512 -23.51 -1.73 16.62
C SER A 512 -24.89 -1.26 16.16
N LEU A 513 -25.07 -0.96 14.86
CA LEU A 513 -26.28 -0.36 14.30
C LEU A 513 -27.08 -1.38 13.46
N SER A 514 -28.42 -1.29 13.52
CA SER A 514 -29.29 -2.04 12.61
C SER A 514 -29.19 -1.54 11.17
N GLY A 515 -29.67 -2.34 10.21
CA GLY A 515 -29.71 -1.94 8.79
C GLY A 515 -30.46 -0.63 8.57
N GLY A 516 -31.65 -0.47 9.13
CA GLY A 516 -32.47 0.73 9.02
C GLY A 516 -31.82 1.94 9.69
N GLN A 517 -31.11 1.77 10.81
CA GLN A 517 -30.34 2.84 11.45
C GLN A 517 -29.18 3.33 10.55
N LYS A 518 -28.45 2.41 9.92
CA LYS A 518 -27.39 2.77 8.96
C LYS A 518 -27.94 3.56 7.78
N GLN A 519 -29.11 3.13 7.25
CA GLN A 519 -29.79 3.82 6.15
C GLN A 519 -30.13 5.27 6.54
N ARG A 520 -30.76 5.46 7.71
CA ARG A 520 -31.16 6.79 8.17
C ARG A 520 -29.96 7.69 8.48
N ILE A 521 -28.87 7.16 9.03
CA ILE A 521 -27.62 7.92 9.20
C ILE A 521 -27.05 8.35 7.84
N ALA A 522 -27.03 7.45 6.85
CA ALA A 522 -26.56 7.78 5.51
C ALA A 522 -27.45 8.82 4.83
N LEU A 523 -28.76 8.75 5.05
CA LEU A 523 -29.74 9.73 4.58
C LEU A 523 -29.52 11.10 5.26
N SER A 524 -29.37 11.15 6.60
CA SER A 524 -29.04 12.38 7.34
C SER A 524 -27.75 13.01 6.83
N ARG A 525 -26.71 12.20 6.54
CA ARG A 525 -25.44 12.65 5.96
C ARG A 525 -25.63 13.34 4.62
N ALA A 526 -26.51 12.85 3.77
CA ALA A 526 -26.79 13.48 2.48
C ALA A 526 -27.63 14.75 2.64
N LEU A 527 -28.53 14.80 3.63
CA LEU A 527 -29.46 15.90 3.89
C LEU A 527 -28.81 17.10 4.58
N ILE A 528 -27.84 16.89 5.48
CA ILE A 528 -27.17 17.97 6.24
C ILE A 528 -26.46 18.98 5.32
N LYS A 529 -26.06 18.54 4.12
CA LYS A 529 -25.50 19.39 3.08
C LYS A 529 -26.54 20.31 2.43
N ASN A 530 -27.83 20.05 2.66
CA ASN A 530 -28.97 20.72 2.05
C ASN A 530 -28.88 20.84 0.51
N PRO A 531 -28.59 19.72 -0.20
CA PRO A 531 -28.27 19.74 -1.63
C PRO A 531 -29.45 20.18 -2.49
N ASP A 532 -29.18 20.75 -3.66
CA ASP A 532 -30.21 21.09 -4.65
C ASP A 532 -30.82 19.85 -5.28
N ILE A 533 -30.00 18.81 -5.48
CA ILE A 533 -30.37 17.51 -6.06
C ILE A 533 -30.06 16.43 -5.05
N LEU A 534 -31.06 15.63 -4.65
CA LEU A 534 -30.89 14.47 -3.78
C LEU A 534 -31.07 13.19 -4.61
N ILE A 535 -30.04 12.35 -4.64
CA ILE A 535 -30.02 11.08 -5.36
C ILE A 535 -30.04 9.94 -4.33
N MET A 536 -31.04 9.08 -4.43
CA MET A 536 -31.29 7.99 -3.48
C MET A 536 -31.34 6.66 -4.20
N ASP A 537 -30.46 5.72 -3.83
CA ASP A 537 -30.36 4.39 -4.40
C ASP A 537 -30.82 3.34 -3.39
N ASP A 538 -32.09 2.94 -3.49
CA ASP A 538 -32.75 1.93 -2.66
C ASP A 538 -32.53 2.17 -1.13
N CYS A 539 -32.52 3.43 -0.73
CA CYS A 539 -32.08 3.87 0.60
C CYS A 539 -33.09 3.66 1.72
N MET A 540 -34.30 3.17 1.43
CA MET A 540 -35.36 2.90 2.40
C MET A 540 -35.78 1.42 2.43
N SER A 541 -34.98 0.52 1.87
CA SER A 541 -35.34 -0.90 1.77
C SER A 541 -35.36 -1.64 3.11
N ALA A 542 -34.60 -1.16 4.11
CA ALA A 542 -34.50 -1.76 5.44
C ALA A 542 -35.25 -0.97 6.55
N VAL A 543 -36.09 -0.01 6.17
CA VAL A 543 -36.98 0.71 7.11
C VAL A 543 -38.41 0.18 7.02
N ASP A 544 -39.15 0.25 8.12
CA ASP A 544 -40.56 -0.10 8.19
C ASP A 544 -41.45 0.91 7.44
N GLY A 545 -42.67 0.50 7.08
CA GLY A 545 -43.57 1.31 6.29
C GLY A 545 -43.99 2.64 6.95
N THR A 546 -44.01 2.69 8.28
CA THR A 546 -44.34 3.93 9.02
C THR A 546 -43.20 4.93 8.92
N THR A 547 -41.96 4.48 9.14
CA THR A 547 -40.75 5.28 8.97
C THR A 547 -40.58 5.75 7.53
N GLU A 548 -40.81 4.87 6.54
CA GLU A 548 -40.80 5.22 5.12
C GLU A 548 -41.77 6.37 4.80
N LYS A 549 -43.01 6.26 5.29
CA LYS A 549 -44.01 7.31 5.11
C LYS A 549 -43.58 8.63 5.72
N ASN A 550 -43.10 8.63 6.98
CA ASN A 550 -42.62 9.82 7.66
C ASN A 550 -41.49 10.52 6.87
N ILE A 551 -40.52 9.76 6.37
CA ILE A 551 -39.43 10.31 5.57
C ILE A 551 -39.94 10.96 4.28
N LEU A 552 -40.87 10.31 3.56
CA LEU A 552 -41.46 10.85 2.35
C LEU A 552 -42.29 12.10 2.60
N ASP A 553 -43.06 12.15 3.71
CA ASP A 553 -43.84 13.33 4.10
C ASP A 553 -42.90 14.49 4.50
N ASN A 554 -41.78 14.21 5.17
CA ASN A 554 -40.75 15.19 5.47
C ASN A 554 -40.15 15.77 4.18
N PHE A 555 -39.87 14.92 3.18
CA PHE A 555 -39.32 15.39 1.89
C PHE A 555 -40.28 16.33 1.17
N ARG A 556 -41.57 16.00 1.12
CA ARG A 556 -42.59 16.88 0.52
C ARG A 556 -42.66 18.24 1.19
N ARG A 557 -42.52 18.28 2.51
CA ARG A 557 -42.60 19.52 3.32
C ARG A 557 -41.33 20.37 3.22
N ILE A 558 -40.15 19.74 3.39
CA ILE A 558 -38.90 20.47 3.62
C ILE A 558 -38.13 20.64 2.31
N ARG A 559 -38.26 19.69 1.37
CA ARG A 559 -37.57 19.74 0.09
C ARG A 559 -38.45 20.24 -1.07
N SER A 560 -39.54 20.96 -0.77
CA SER A 560 -40.36 21.59 -1.82
C SER A 560 -39.49 22.52 -2.68
N GLY A 561 -39.58 22.38 -4.01
CA GLY A 561 -38.78 23.15 -4.96
C GLY A 561 -37.35 22.63 -5.18
N LYS A 562 -36.94 21.53 -4.54
CA LYS A 562 -35.66 20.85 -4.77
C LYS A 562 -35.84 19.55 -5.56
N THR A 563 -34.85 19.21 -6.36
CA THR A 563 -34.88 18.01 -7.20
C THR A 563 -34.59 16.74 -6.39
N ASN A 564 -35.40 15.68 -6.59
CA ASN A 564 -35.15 14.38 -5.98
C ASN A 564 -35.16 13.29 -7.05
N ILE A 565 -34.22 12.35 -6.95
CA ILE A 565 -34.10 11.20 -7.84
C ILE A 565 -34.11 9.96 -6.95
N ILE A 566 -35.14 9.14 -7.04
CA ILE A 566 -35.36 7.99 -6.16
C ILE A 566 -35.35 6.72 -7.00
N ALA A 567 -34.29 5.95 -6.89
CA ALA A 567 -34.25 4.59 -7.47
C ALA A 567 -34.68 3.58 -6.40
N THR A 568 -35.66 2.76 -6.73
CA THR A 568 -36.23 1.79 -5.80
C THR A 568 -36.89 0.63 -6.53
N HIS A 569 -37.28 -0.40 -5.80
CA HIS A 569 -38.17 -1.46 -6.25
C HIS A 569 -39.55 -1.37 -5.60
N ARG A 570 -39.77 -0.44 -4.64
CA ARG A 570 -41.05 -0.20 -3.94
C ARG A 570 -41.78 0.97 -4.58
N ILE A 571 -42.99 0.71 -5.08
CA ILE A 571 -43.79 1.74 -5.74
C ILE A 571 -44.26 2.82 -4.75
N SER A 572 -44.48 2.46 -3.47
CA SER A 572 -44.86 3.40 -2.41
C SER A 572 -43.93 4.62 -2.33
N GLN A 573 -42.64 4.45 -2.61
CA GLN A 573 -41.63 5.50 -2.50
C GLN A 573 -41.67 6.52 -3.65
N VAL A 574 -42.22 6.14 -4.81
CA VAL A 574 -42.23 6.98 -6.01
C VAL A 574 -43.61 7.23 -6.57
N LYS A 575 -44.65 6.76 -5.87
CA LYS A 575 -46.04 6.93 -6.30
C LYS A 575 -46.42 8.38 -6.59
N ASP A 576 -45.91 9.29 -5.77
CA ASP A 576 -46.21 10.73 -5.85
C ASP A 576 -45.08 11.51 -6.59
N ALA A 577 -44.20 10.81 -7.32
CA ALA A 577 -43.20 11.45 -8.14
C ALA A 577 -43.84 12.14 -9.35
N ASP A 578 -43.25 13.30 -9.74
CA ASP A 578 -43.73 14.04 -10.93
C ASP A 578 -43.56 13.24 -12.20
N GLU A 579 -42.51 12.45 -12.27
CA GLU A 579 -42.25 11.53 -13.37
C GLU A 579 -41.67 10.21 -12.83
N ILE A 580 -42.10 9.09 -13.44
CA ILE A 580 -41.64 7.75 -13.12
C ILE A 580 -41.15 7.13 -14.41
N ILE A 581 -39.94 6.54 -14.39
CA ILE A 581 -39.40 5.70 -15.47
C ILE A 581 -39.23 4.27 -14.95
N VAL A 582 -39.59 3.31 -15.77
CA VAL A 582 -39.37 1.89 -15.50
C VAL A 582 -38.26 1.39 -16.38
N LEU A 583 -37.21 0.86 -15.73
CA LEU A 583 -36.05 0.26 -16.40
C LEU A 583 -36.18 -1.25 -16.48
N GLU A 584 -36.03 -1.79 -17.68
CA GLU A 584 -35.89 -3.22 -17.93
C GLU A 584 -34.75 -3.48 -18.90
N ASN A 585 -33.79 -4.35 -18.51
CA ASN A 585 -32.60 -4.69 -19.31
C ASN A 585 -31.84 -3.44 -19.84
N GLY A 586 -31.71 -2.40 -18.99
CA GLY A 586 -30.99 -1.19 -19.32
C GLY A 586 -31.72 -0.22 -20.25
N ARG A 587 -33.01 -0.40 -20.50
CA ARG A 587 -33.84 0.50 -21.33
C ARG A 587 -35.05 1.00 -20.56
N ILE A 588 -35.51 2.20 -20.90
CA ILE A 588 -36.77 2.74 -20.38
C ILE A 588 -37.91 2.09 -21.17
N VAL A 589 -38.73 1.26 -20.49
CA VAL A 589 -39.88 0.55 -21.11
C VAL A 589 -41.22 1.24 -20.84
N GLU A 590 -41.32 1.93 -19.68
CA GLU A 590 -42.52 2.69 -19.33
C GLU A 590 -42.10 4.05 -18.77
N ARG A 591 -42.91 5.08 -19.07
CA ARG A 591 -42.67 6.45 -18.62
C ARG A 591 -43.97 7.20 -18.39
N GLY A 592 -44.10 7.92 -17.27
CA GLY A 592 -45.28 8.72 -16.96
C GLY A 592 -45.38 9.03 -15.48
N ASN A 593 -46.51 9.55 -15.03
CA ASN A 593 -46.86 9.65 -13.61
C ASN A 593 -47.71 8.43 -13.18
N HIS A 594 -47.97 8.30 -11.87
CA HIS A 594 -48.75 7.19 -11.32
C HIS A 594 -50.07 6.96 -12.10
N ASP A 595 -50.88 8.03 -12.31
CA ASP A 595 -52.19 7.91 -12.93
C ASP A 595 -52.13 7.46 -14.40
N SER A 596 -51.10 7.89 -15.14
CA SER A 596 -50.88 7.51 -16.52
C SER A 596 -50.39 6.05 -16.66
N LEU A 597 -49.48 5.63 -15.76
CA LEU A 597 -48.93 4.27 -15.74
C LEU A 597 -49.96 3.25 -15.26
N MET A 598 -50.88 3.62 -14.36
CA MET A 598 -51.99 2.75 -13.95
C MET A 598 -53.02 2.50 -15.06
N LYS A 599 -53.10 3.37 -16.09
CA LYS A 599 -53.95 3.16 -17.27
C LYS A 599 -53.29 2.29 -18.32
N GLN A 600 -52.01 2.04 -18.25
CA GLN A 600 -51.27 1.15 -19.12
C GLN A 600 -51.31 -0.28 -18.53
N ASP A 601 -51.40 -1.30 -19.38
CA ASP A 601 -51.28 -2.70 -18.96
C ASP A 601 -49.78 -3.11 -18.99
N GLY A 602 -48.98 -2.49 -18.11
CA GLY A 602 -47.55 -2.64 -18.06
C GLY A 602 -47.03 -3.20 -16.71
N TRP A 603 -45.71 -3.34 -16.62
CA TRP A 603 -45.01 -3.83 -15.42
C TRP A 603 -45.34 -2.99 -14.18
N TYR A 604 -45.45 -1.66 -14.32
CA TYR A 604 -45.79 -0.77 -13.22
C TYR A 604 -47.09 -1.12 -12.53
N LYS A 605 -48.19 -1.28 -13.33
CA LYS A 605 -49.53 -1.63 -12.84
C LYS A 605 -49.53 -3.00 -12.17
N GLU A 606 -48.91 -3.99 -12.78
CA GLU A 606 -48.79 -5.33 -12.22
C GLU A 606 -48.12 -5.31 -10.85
N GLN A 607 -46.96 -4.62 -10.73
CA GLN A 607 -46.22 -4.51 -9.48
C GLN A 607 -46.97 -3.71 -8.41
N TYR A 608 -47.69 -2.64 -8.80
CA TYR A 608 -48.50 -1.87 -7.85
C TYR A 608 -49.59 -2.75 -7.23
N LEU A 609 -50.32 -3.49 -8.02
CA LEU A 609 -51.36 -4.41 -7.54
C LEU A 609 -50.78 -5.48 -6.62
N ARG A 610 -49.66 -6.07 -7.02
CA ARG A 610 -48.98 -7.09 -6.25
C ARG A 610 -48.53 -6.54 -4.89
N GLN A 611 -47.79 -5.41 -4.84
CA GLN A 611 -47.32 -4.81 -3.61
C GLN A 611 -48.47 -4.32 -2.70
N THR A 612 -49.59 -3.91 -3.29
CA THR A 612 -50.78 -3.52 -2.52
C THR A 612 -51.39 -4.72 -1.81
N VAL A 613 -51.46 -5.87 -2.49
CA VAL A 613 -51.97 -7.11 -1.89
C VAL A 613 -51.00 -7.60 -0.79
N GLU A 614 -49.70 -7.63 -1.07
CA GLU A 614 -48.68 -8.02 -0.09
C GLU A 614 -48.76 -7.15 1.18
N SER A 615 -48.88 -5.82 1.05
CA SER A 615 -49.00 -4.91 2.18
C SER A 615 -50.33 -5.03 2.97
N ALA A 616 -51.42 -5.49 2.33
CA ALA A 616 -52.67 -5.76 3.00
C ALA A 616 -52.57 -7.05 3.87
N TYR A 617 -51.97 -8.11 3.33
CA TYR A 617 -51.71 -9.33 4.10
C TYR A 617 -50.78 -9.13 5.29
N GLU A 618 -49.71 -8.31 5.16
CA GLU A 618 -48.81 -8.02 6.27
C GLU A 618 -49.55 -7.32 7.40
N LYS A 619 -50.48 -6.40 7.12
CA LYS A 619 -51.29 -5.73 8.14
C LYS A 619 -52.26 -6.65 8.87
N GLU A 620 -52.89 -7.59 8.15
CA GLU A 620 -53.79 -8.58 8.76
C GLU A 620 -53.03 -9.61 9.62
N CYS A 621 -51.72 -9.82 9.40
CA CYS A 621 -50.91 -10.71 10.25
C CYS A 621 -50.36 -10.05 11.49
N ASP A 622 -50.28 -8.70 11.53
CA ASP A 622 -49.77 -7.93 12.67
C ASP A 622 -50.92 -7.50 13.64
N GLU A 623 -52.19 -7.62 13.25
CA GLU A 623 -53.35 -7.52 14.12
C GLU A 623 -53.75 -8.90 14.71
#